data_a9770913b9567463b79f4d9c327c7d6e
#
_entry.id   a9770913b9567463b79f4d9c327c7d6e
#
_cell.length_a   1.000
_cell.length_b   1.000
_cell.length_c   1.000
_cell.angle_alpha   90.00
_cell.angle_beta   90.00
_cell.angle_gamma   90.00
#
_symmetry.space_group_name_H-M   'P 1'
#
loop_
_entity.id
_entity.type
_entity.pdbx_description
1 polymer ?
#
loop_
_entity_poly.entity_id
_entity_poly.type
_entity_poly.pdbx_seq_one_letter_code
_entity_poly.pdbx_strand_id
1 'polypeptide(L)'
;IGCKGKLLADCYGENPRLLPTVKMKEALPAITLPRVPEGHYAQWVNACFAGYGKGVTSSPFEYAGPFTESILIGNLAIRSWMYKNPKLKGWNDKYMGRKTLLWDAKNMRITNHFIIPTFFRDINASLSIISYPGFHVI
;
A
#
# COMPACT_ATOMS: atom_id res chain seq x y z
N ILE A 1 3.23 12.60 -7.33
CA ILE A 1 2.91 14.04 -7.36
C ILE A 1 3.12 14.57 -5.95
N GLY A 2 4.01 15.54 -5.82
CA GLY A 2 4.27 16.22 -4.54
C GLY A 2 3.92 17.69 -4.61
N CYS A 3 3.89 18.37 -3.45
CA CYS A 3 3.60 19.80 -3.36
C CYS A 3 4.66 20.69 -4.03
N LYS A 4 5.88 20.20 -4.24
CA LYS A 4 7.00 20.93 -4.86
C LYS A 4 7.32 20.50 -6.29
N GLY A 5 6.66 19.49 -6.82
CA GLY A 5 6.92 19.00 -8.16
C GLY A 5 6.28 17.64 -8.46
N LYS A 6 6.59 17.12 -9.62
CA LYS A 6 6.13 15.82 -10.09
C LYS A 6 7.34 14.95 -10.40
N LEU A 7 7.33 13.72 -9.94
CA LEU A 7 8.27 12.68 -10.33
C LEU A 7 7.59 11.76 -11.33
N LEU A 8 8.24 11.51 -12.44
CA LEU A 8 7.88 10.48 -13.42
C LEU A 8 8.97 9.40 -13.40
N ALA A 9 8.57 8.17 -13.55
CA ALA A 9 9.46 7.05 -13.78
C ALA A 9 8.85 6.14 -14.82
N ASP A 10 9.69 5.36 -15.49
CA ASP A 10 9.26 4.32 -16.39
C ASP A 10 8.86 3.06 -15.60
N CYS A 11 8.62 1.94 -16.28
CA CYS A 11 8.27 0.68 -15.65
C CYS A 11 9.36 0.28 -14.63
N TYR A 12 8.95 -0.24 -13.47
CA TYR A 12 9.85 -0.60 -12.37
C TYR A 12 10.64 0.55 -11.74
N GLY A 13 10.22 1.80 -11.95
CA GLY A 13 10.90 2.97 -11.38
C GLY A 13 12.16 3.37 -12.14
N GLU A 14 12.37 2.86 -13.35
CA GLU A 14 13.50 3.22 -14.20
C GLU A 14 13.40 4.68 -14.67
N ASN A 15 14.54 5.27 -15.05
CA ASN A 15 14.65 6.61 -15.61
C ASN A 15 13.84 7.68 -14.84
N PRO A 16 14.01 7.83 -13.53
CA PRO A 16 13.26 8.79 -12.74
C PRO A 16 13.54 10.22 -13.23
N ARG A 17 12.48 11.00 -13.45
CA ARG A 17 12.55 12.37 -13.97
C ARG A 17 11.70 13.31 -13.14
N LEU A 18 12.29 14.43 -12.74
CA LEU A 18 11.52 15.51 -12.11
C LEU A 18 10.96 16.47 -13.17
N LEU A 19 9.74 16.95 -12.93
CA LEU A 19 9.12 17.98 -13.73
C LEU A 19 8.97 19.27 -12.90
N PRO A 20 9.38 20.42 -13.47
CA PRO A 20 10.10 20.61 -14.73
C PRO A 20 11.51 20.01 -14.68
N THR A 21 12.03 19.57 -15.83
CA THR A 21 13.31 18.85 -15.94
C THR A 21 14.54 19.63 -15.47
N VAL A 22 14.45 20.97 -15.43
CA VAL A 22 15.51 21.83 -14.86
C VAL A 22 15.84 21.43 -13.42
N LYS A 23 14.85 20.96 -12.65
CA LYS A 23 15.03 20.51 -11.26
C LYS A 23 15.88 19.23 -11.11
N MET A 24 16.08 18.47 -12.19
CA MET A 24 16.94 17.29 -12.14
C MET A 24 18.38 17.60 -11.79
N LYS A 25 18.88 18.79 -12.20
CA LYS A 25 20.26 19.22 -11.91
C LYS A 25 20.46 19.58 -10.42
N GLU A 26 19.38 19.93 -9.75
CA GLU A 26 19.41 20.42 -8.36
C GLU A 26 19.13 19.34 -7.32
N ALA A 27 18.51 18.23 -7.72
CA ALA A 27 17.83 17.34 -6.79
C ALA A 27 18.15 15.83 -6.92
N LEU A 28 19.29 15.48 -7.55
CA LEU A 28 19.70 14.07 -7.52
C LEU A 28 20.29 13.77 -6.13
N PRO A 29 19.55 13.02 -5.27
CA PRO A 29 20.08 12.64 -3.98
C PRO A 29 21.26 11.67 -4.17
N ALA A 30 22.20 11.68 -3.22
CA ALA A 30 23.23 10.67 -3.17
C ALA A 30 22.60 9.26 -3.08
N ILE A 31 23.23 8.29 -3.70
CA ILE A 31 22.81 6.88 -3.60
C ILE A 31 23.10 6.41 -2.18
N THR A 32 22.05 6.25 -1.38
CA THR A 32 22.15 5.83 0.03
C THR A 32 21.71 4.39 0.26
N LEU A 33 20.91 3.82 -0.66
CA LEU A 33 20.40 2.47 -0.52
C LEU A 33 21.38 1.47 -1.14
N PRO A 34 21.66 0.35 -0.45
CA PRO A 34 22.50 -0.70 -0.99
C PRO A 34 21.89 -1.29 -2.25
N ARG A 35 22.73 -1.65 -3.21
CA ARG A 35 22.30 -2.36 -4.41
C ARG A 35 22.26 -3.86 -4.13
N VAL A 36 21.37 -4.54 -4.85
CA VAL A 36 21.19 -6.00 -4.80
C VAL A 36 21.53 -6.56 -6.18
N PRO A 37 22.81 -6.72 -6.49
CA PRO A 37 23.27 -7.10 -7.84
C PRO A 37 22.79 -8.48 -8.26
N GLU A 38 22.59 -9.40 -7.32
CA GLU A 38 22.05 -10.74 -7.54
C GLU A 38 20.54 -10.77 -7.82
N GLY A 39 19.87 -9.64 -7.62
CA GLY A 39 18.42 -9.51 -7.73
C GLY A 39 17.66 -10.01 -6.50
N HIS A 40 16.44 -9.52 -6.35
CA HIS A 40 15.63 -9.76 -5.15
C HIS A 40 15.19 -11.23 -4.96
N TYR A 41 15.05 -12.00 -6.02
CA TYR A 41 14.74 -13.44 -5.92
C TYR A 41 15.91 -14.22 -5.31
N ALA A 42 17.12 -14.00 -5.81
CA ALA A 42 18.30 -14.66 -5.25
C ALA A 42 18.57 -14.22 -3.81
N GLN A 43 18.40 -12.94 -3.51
CA GLN A 43 18.49 -12.42 -2.15
C GLN A 43 17.52 -13.13 -1.21
N TRP A 44 16.27 -13.34 -1.62
CA TRP A 44 15.28 -14.06 -0.82
C TRP A 44 15.68 -15.52 -0.59
N VAL A 45 16.12 -16.21 -1.63
CA VAL A 45 16.57 -17.61 -1.54
C VAL A 45 17.78 -17.71 -0.60
N ASN A 46 18.77 -16.80 -0.72
CA ASN A 46 19.94 -16.76 0.15
C ASN A 46 19.54 -16.50 1.61
N ALA A 47 18.55 -15.63 1.85
CA ALA A 47 18.02 -15.41 3.19
C ALA A 47 17.37 -16.66 3.79
N CYS A 48 16.67 -17.45 2.97
CA CYS A 48 16.12 -18.74 3.41
C CYS A 48 17.21 -19.74 3.78
N PHE A 49 18.29 -19.85 2.99
CA PHE A 49 19.41 -20.71 3.30
C PHE A 49 20.19 -20.27 4.54
N ALA A 50 20.26 -18.98 4.81
CA ALA A 50 20.90 -18.46 6.04
C ALA A 50 20.16 -18.90 7.31
N GLY A 51 18.89 -19.23 7.20
CA GLY A 51 18.02 -19.68 8.30
C GLY A 51 17.29 -18.53 9.00
N TYR A 52 16.34 -18.90 9.84
CA TYR A 52 15.44 -17.98 10.51
C TYR A 52 16.19 -16.91 11.32
N GLY A 53 15.85 -15.64 11.08
CA GLY A 53 16.45 -14.48 11.77
C GLY A 53 17.90 -14.15 11.38
N LYS A 54 18.51 -14.87 10.44
CA LYS A 54 19.90 -14.64 10.01
C LYS A 54 20.01 -14.02 8.62
N GLY A 55 19.01 -14.23 7.78
CA GLY A 55 18.97 -13.67 6.44
C GLY A 55 18.38 -12.26 6.44
N VAL A 56 18.91 -11.40 5.58
CA VAL A 56 18.41 -10.03 5.38
C VAL A 56 17.96 -9.88 3.94
N THR A 57 16.79 -9.26 3.76
CA THR A 57 16.27 -8.89 2.45
C THR A 57 16.09 -7.39 2.36
N SER A 58 16.17 -6.84 1.14
CA SER A 58 15.93 -5.41 0.89
C SER A 58 14.46 -5.01 1.02
N SER A 59 13.56 -5.99 1.05
CA SER A 59 12.12 -5.81 1.24
C SER A 59 11.61 -6.64 2.42
N PRO A 60 12.05 -6.35 3.65
CA PRO A 60 11.54 -7.04 4.82
C PRO A 60 10.06 -6.73 5.04
N PHE A 61 9.36 -7.56 5.81
CA PHE A 61 7.91 -7.41 6.03
C PHE A 61 7.55 -6.09 6.72
N GLU A 62 8.43 -5.57 7.56
CA GLU A 62 8.27 -4.27 8.23
C GLU A 62 8.10 -3.13 7.23
N TYR A 63 8.74 -3.24 6.07
CA TYR A 63 8.59 -2.30 4.95
C TYR A 63 7.48 -2.74 3.99
N ALA A 64 7.51 -4.00 3.53
CA ALA A 64 6.62 -4.51 2.51
C ALA A 64 5.15 -4.58 2.99
N GLY A 65 4.91 -4.84 4.27
CA GLY A 65 3.57 -4.92 4.85
C GLY A 65 2.81 -3.61 4.73
N PRO A 66 3.27 -2.49 5.33
CA PRO A 66 2.60 -1.18 5.22
C PRO A 66 2.52 -0.67 3.77
N PHE A 67 3.51 -0.98 2.96
CA PHE A 67 3.49 -0.62 1.53
C PHE A 67 2.37 -1.37 0.79
N THR A 68 2.25 -2.67 1.00
CA THR A 68 1.18 -3.50 0.42
C THR A 68 -0.19 -3.04 0.89
N GLU A 69 -0.35 -2.75 2.18
CA GLU A 69 -1.58 -2.18 2.74
C GLU A 69 -1.98 -0.90 2.00
N SER A 70 -1.03 0.04 1.84
CA SER A 70 -1.28 1.31 1.15
C SER A 70 -1.77 1.12 -0.29
N ILE A 71 -1.27 0.12 -1.00
CA ILE A 71 -1.72 -0.22 -2.36
C ILE A 71 -3.11 -0.86 -2.32
N LEU A 72 -3.35 -1.79 -1.38
CA LEU A 72 -4.60 -2.52 -1.28
C LEU A 72 -5.79 -1.64 -0.83
N ILE A 73 -5.53 -0.54 -0.12
CA ILE A 73 -6.57 0.45 0.22
C ILE A 73 -7.26 0.98 -1.04
N GLY A 74 -6.55 1.09 -2.16
CA GLY A 74 -7.15 1.44 -3.45
C GLY A 74 -8.29 0.52 -3.86
N ASN A 75 -8.19 -0.78 -3.56
CA ASN A 75 -9.25 -1.74 -3.83
C ASN A 75 -10.51 -1.48 -2.99
N LEU A 76 -10.36 -0.97 -1.76
CA LEU A 76 -11.50 -0.58 -0.93
C LEU A 76 -12.25 0.59 -1.56
N ALA A 77 -11.53 1.58 -2.09
CA ALA A 77 -12.12 2.70 -2.80
C ALA A 77 -12.88 2.23 -4.07
N ILE A 78 -12.28 1.35 -4.87
CA ILE A 78 -12.91 0.80 -6.07
C ILE A 78 -14.17 0.00 -5.72
N ARG A 79 -14.09 -0.88 -4.73
CA ARG A 79 -15.23 -1.71 -4.30
C ARG A 79 -16.35 -0.88 -3.68
N SER A 80 -16.01 0.17 -2.93
CA SER A 80 -17.00 1.07 -2.34
C SER A 80 -17.78 1.87 -3.39
N TRP A 81 -17.22 2.07 -4.58
CA TRP A 81 -17.83 2.86 -5.66
C TRP A 81 -19.23 2.39 -6.01
N MET A 82 -19.43 1.09 -6.11
CA MET A 82 -20.72 0.49 -6.50
C MET A 82 -21.61 0.15 -5.30
N TYR A 83 -21.11 0.34 -4.07
CA TYR A 83 -21.88 0.03 -2.89
C TYR A 83 -23.01 1.04 -2.69
N LYS A 84 -24.22 0.53 -2.58
CA LYS A 84 -25.45 1.32 -2.36
C LYS A 84 -25.94 1.09 -0.93
N ASN A 85 -26.15 2.18 -0.21
CA ASN A 85 -26.82 2.09 1.08
C ASN A 85 -28.35 1.99 0.84
N PRO A 86 -28.99 0.86 1.16
CA PRO A 86 -30.42 0.66 0.90
C PRO A 86 -31.31 1.57 1.74
N LYS A 87 -30.78 2.14 2.84
CA LYS A 87 -31.53 3.04 3.73
C LYS A 87 -31.60 4.47 3.21
N LEU A 88 -30.77 4.83 2.24
CA LEU A 88 -30.72 6.19 1.69
C LEU A 88 -31.41 6.26 0.33
N LYS A 89 -32.27 7.26 0.15
CA LYS A 89 -33.07 7.41 -1.07
C LYS A 89 -32.45 8.37 -2.10
N GLY A 90 -31.59 9.29 -1.66
CA GLY A 90 -30.92 10.26 -2.53
C GLY A 90 -29.92 9.62 -3.48
N TRP A 91 -29.90 10.06 -4.74
CA TRP A 91 -28.97 9.51 -5.74
C TRP A 91 -27.51 9.67 -5.31
N ASN A 92 -27.10 10.84 -4.84
CA ASN A 92 -25.74 11.11 -4.42
C ASN A 92 -25.40 10.51 -3.05
N ASP A 93 -26.35 10.43 -2.14
CA ASP A 93 -26.15 9.90 -0.78
C ASP A 93 -26.12 8.38 -0.76
N LYS A 94 -26.80 7.76 -1.72
CA LYS A 94 -26.95 6.31 -1.83
C LYS A 94 -25.60 5.60 -2.11
N TYR A 95 -24.68 6.26 -2.83
CA TYR A 95 -23.43 5.64 -3.25
C TYR A 95 -22.28 6.02 -2.31
N MET A 96 -21.61 5.02 -1.78
CA MET A 96 -20.43 5.20 -0.91
C MET A 96 -19.20 5.68 -1.66
N GLY A 97 -19.05 5.31 -2.93
CA GLY A 97 -17.87 5.62 -3.75
C GLY A 97 -17.63 7.10 -4.03
N ARG A 98 -18.55 7.97 -3.61
CA ARG A 98 -18.39 9.43 -3.73
C ARG A 98 -18.05 10.11 -2.40
N LYS A 99 -17.81 9.32 -1.36
CA LYS A 99 -17.52 9.82 -0.02
C LYS A 99 -16.06 9.53 0.33
N THR A 100 -15.44 10.47 1.02
CA THR A 100 -14.10 10.25 1.55
C THR A 100 -14.13 9.15 2.60
N LEU A 101 -13.28 8.16 2.45
CA LEU A 101 -13.08 7.09 3.42
C LEU A 101 -11.86 7.41 4.27
N LEU A 102 -12.03 7.42 5.60
CA LEU A 102 -10.92 7.62 6.55
C LEU A 102 -10.47 6.26 7.07
N TRP A 103 -9.24 5.90 6.75
CA TRP A 103 -8.63 4.63 7.11
C TRP A 103 -7.84 4.74 8.41
N ASP A 104 -8.10 3.81 9.32
CA ASP A 104 -7.34 3.59 10.56
C ASP A 104 -6.48 2.33 10.37
N ALA A 105 -5.21 2.52 10.03
CA ALA A 105 -4.28 1.45 9.75
C ALA A 105 -4.05 0.54 10.98
N LYS A 106 -4.00 1.13 12.17
CA LYS A 106 -3.78 0.38 13.41
C LYS A 106 -4.86 -0.66 13.67
N ASN A 107 -6.11 -0.33 13.37
CA ASN A 107 -7.26 -1.19 13.60
C ASN A 107 -7.83 -1.79 12.30
N MET A 108 -7.15 -1.58 11.16
CA MET A 108 -7.52 -2.10 9.85
C MET A 108 -9.00 -1.84 9.51
N ARG A 109 -9.48 -0.60 9.70
CA ARG A 109 -10.89 -0.25 9.53
C ARG A 109 -11.12 1.14 8.99
N ILE A 110 -12.28 1.36 8.37
CA ILE A 110 -12.78 2.69 8.04
C ILE A 110 -13.50 3.27 9.25
N THR A 111 -13.17 4.52 9.61
CA THR A 111 -13.64 5.15 10.85
C THR A 111 -14.86 6.03 10.67
N ASN A 112 -15.10 6.57 9.48
CA ASN A 112 -16.12 7.59 9.25
C ASN A 112 -17.41 7.09 8.60
N HIS A 113 -17.55 5.78 8.35
CA HIS A 113 -18.76 5.21 7.77
C HIS A 113 -19.19 3.94 8.48
N PHE A 114 -20.32 4.02 9.19
CA PHE A 114 -20.86 2.95 10.05
C PHE A 114 -21.57 1.80 9.29
N ILE A 115 -21.74 1.89 7.98
CA ILE A 115 -22.70 1.07 7.25
C ILE A 115 -22.08 -0.14 6.55
N ILE A 116 -20.86 -0.50 6.92
CA ILE A 116 -20.13 -1.55 6.20
C ILE A 116 -19.67 -2.74 7.08
N PRO A 117 -20.41 -3.19 8.11
CA PRO A 117 -19.99 -4.39 8.83
C PRO A 117 -19.96 -5.65 7.96
N THR A 118 -20.92 -5.79 7.04
CA THR A 118 -21.00 -6.96 6.15
C THR A 118 -20.00 -6.91 5.01
N PHE A 119 -19.87 -5.78 4.35
CA PHE A 119 -18.93 -5.59 3.25
C PHE A 119 -17.46 -5.75 3.69
N PHE A 120 -17.10 -5.22 4.87
CA PHE A 120 -15.75 -5.36 5.42
C PHE A 120 -15.51 -6.68 6.14
N ARG A 121 -16.55 -7.35 6.64
CA ARG A 121 -16.40 -8.70 7.18
C ARG A 121 -15.89 -9.67 6.12
N ASP A 122 -16.36 -9.53 4.88
CA ASP A 122 -15.91 -10.35 3.77
C ASP A 122 -14.49 -9.96 3.30
N ILE A 123 -14.13 -8.67 3.43
CA ILE A 123 -12.75 -8.22 3.17
C ILE A 123 -11.82 -8.61 4.31
N ASN A 124 -12.24 -8.46 5.56
CA ASN A 124 -11.47 -8.93 6.71
C ASN A 124 -11.28 -10.45 6.67
N ALA A 125 -12.25 -11.21 6.20
CA ALA A 125 -12.08 -12.63 5.91
C ALA A 125 -11.04 -12.87 4.80
N SER A 126 -10.96 -11.99 3.81
CA SER A 126 -9.94 -12.07 2.74
C SER A 126 -8.57 -11.52 3.19
N LEU A 127 -8.54 -10.55 4.10
CA LEU A 127 -7.31 -10.00 4.70
C LEU A 127 -6.84 -10.84 5.90
N SER A 128 -7.70 -11.58 6.57
CA SER A 128 -7.32 -12.52 7.64
C SER A 128 -6.51 -13.72 7.10
N ILE A 129 -6.52 -13.94 5.79
CA ILE A 129 -5.59 -14.85 5.13
C ILE A 129 -4.14 -14.32 5.22
N ILE A 130 -3.96 -13.01 5.40
CA ILE A 130 -2.64 -12.36 5.57
C ILE A 130 -2.26 -12.27 7.05
N SER A 131 -3.21 -12.44 7.97
CA SER A 131 -2.98 -12.51 9.40
C SER A 131 -2.53 -13.92 9.80
N TYR A 132 -1.26 -14.21 9.59
CA TYR A 132 -0.64 -15.40 10.20
C TYR A 132 -0.65 -15.25 11.73
N PRO A 133 -1.13 -16.26 12.47
CA PRO A 133 -1.00 -16.27 13.94
C PRO A 133 0.49 -16.25 14.29
N GLY A 134 0.97 -15.16 14.85
CA GLY A 134 2.37 -14.99 15.24
C GLY A 134 3.02 -13.66 14.83
N PHE A 135 2.39 -12.86 13.99
CA PHE A 135 2.84 -11.50 13.70
C PHE A 135 2.11 -10.49 14.60
N HIS A 136 2.69 -10.20 15.75
CA HIS A 136 2.40 -8.98 16.47
C HIS A 136 3.28 -7.88 15.89
N VAL A 137 2.67 -6.94 15.17
CA VAL A 137 3.31 -5.65 14.87
C VAL A 137 3.34 -4.90 16.19
N ILE A 138 4.54 -4.69 16.73
CA ILE A 138 4.79 -3.81 17.87
C ILE A 138 4.69 -2.36 17.41
#